data_6053879e08d3a65a123a17bdb5bc18c6
#
_entry.id   6053879e08d3a65a123a17bdb5bc18c6
#
_cell.length_a   1.000
_cell.length_b   1.000
_cell.length_c   1.000
_cell.angle_alpha   90.00
_cell.angle_beta   90.00
_cell.angle_gamma   90.00
#
_symmetry.space_group_name_H-M   'P 1'
#
loop_
_entity.id
_entity.type
_entity.pdbx_description
1 polymer ?
#
loop_
_entity_poly.entity_id
_entity_poly.type
_entity_poly.pdbx_seq_one_letter_code
_entity_poly.pdbx_strand_id
1 'polypeptide(L)'
;NGIEQDGYNGENFSRDGNIVFCSINHRLGPFGFADFSGISEKYKYSGNVGMLDIVAALKWINENIQNFGGDPNNVTIMGQSGGGDKVCTLANMSETKGLVHKAVALSGSNTRALDNSYTRQLGRFILKEANLKDDEIDRLQEIPWPEYQRLAYKAAEKLQEQTGKTFIRGSFAPNADGDVIPAGEYFENKENRPDIPLLLCSTFHEWNPNRDSPELENISLNEVIDKLE
;
A
#
# COMPACT_ATOMS: atom_id res chain seq x y z
N ASN A 1 -5.33 8.42 6.96
CA ASN A 1 -6.52 9.21 6.71
C ASN A 1 -7.72 8.26 6.65
N GLY A 2 -8.83 8.65 7.25
CA GLY A 2 -10.07 7.88 7.28
C GLY A 2 -11.17 8.55 6.45
N ILE A 3 -12.24 7.80 6.21
CA ILE A 3 -13.40 8.27 5.41
C ILE A 3 -14.15 9.46 6.06
N GLU A 4 -13.87 9.73 7.33
CA GLU A 4 -14.45 10.85 8.08
C GLU A 4 -13.89 12.23 7.69
N GLN A 5 -12.83 12.26 6.90
CA GLN A 5 -12.22 13.51 6.46
C GLN A 5 -12.92 14.09 5.23
N ASP A 6 -13.14 15.40 5.21
CA ASP A 6 -13.86 16.10 4.12
C ASP A 6 -13.29 15.84 2.73
N GLY A 7 -11.97 15.64 2.61
CA GLY A 7 -11.32 15.31 1.34
C GLY A 7 -11.71 13.95 0.75
N TYR A 8 -12.37 13.07 1.53
CA TYR A 8 -12.88 11.77 1.10
C TYR A 8 -14.40 11.71 1.03
N ASN A 9 -15.06 12.86 1.14
CA ASN A 9 -16.50 12.99 0.95
C ASN A 9 -16.81 12.97 -0.56
N GLY A 10 -17.62 11.98 -0.99
CA GLY A 10 -17.98 11.78 -2.39
C GLY A 10 -19.21 12.57 -2.86
N GLU A 11 -19.76 13.48 -2.06
CA GLU A 11 -21.01 14.18 -2.37
C GLU A 11 -20.97 14.88 -3.75
N ASN A 12 -19.92 15.64 -4.04
CA ASN A 12 -19.76 16.34 -5.30
C ASN A 12 -19.62 15.37 -6.49
N PHE A 13 -18.86 14.28 -6.30
CA PHE A 13 -18.76 13.23 -7.32
C PHE A 13 -20.11 12.59 -7.63
N SER A 14 -20.89 12.30 -6.59
CA SER A 14 -22.21 11.67 -6.78
C SER A 14 -23.21 12.64 -7.40
N ARG A 15 -23.26 13.89 -6.91
CA ARG A 15 -24.22 14.90 -7.39
C ARG A 15 -23.91 15.33 -8.83
N ASP A 16 -22.66 15.67 -9.13
CA ASP A 16 -22.29 16.30 -10.40
C ASP A 16 -21.85 15.27 -11.45
N GLY A 17 -21.32 14.11 -11.02
CA GLY A 17 -20.84 13.03 -11.88
C GLY A 17 -21.86 11.92 -12.16
N ASN A 18 -23.00 11.93 -11.46
CA ASN A 18 -24.01 10.85 -11.55
C ASN A 18 -23.39 9.46 -11.33
N ILE A 19 -22.58 9.33 -10.28
CA ILE A 19 -21.90 8.10 -9.91
C ILE A 19 -22.23 7.70 -8.48
N VAL A 20 -22.11 6.41 -8.18
CA VAL A 20 -22.07 5.93 -6.80
C VAL A 20 -20.64 6.01 -6.30
N PHE A 21 -20.40 6.83 -5.27
CA PHE A 21 -19.09 6.98 -4.66
C PHE A 21 -19.00 6.09 -3.41
N CYS A 22 -17.98 5.23 -3.36
CA CYS A 22 -17.67 4.39 -2.21
C CYS A 22 -16.32 4.78 -1.64
N SER A 23 -16.30 5.21 -0.38
CA SER A 23 -15.07 5.41 0.38
C SER A 23 -14.90 4.25 1.36
N ILE A 24 -13.68 3.75 1.48
CA ILE A 24 -13.39 2.58 2.31
C ILE A 24 -12.32 2.88 3.35
N ASN A 25 -12.39 2.21 4.50
CA ASN A 25 -11.32 2.13 5.47
C ASN A 25 -10.67 0.75 5.38
N HIS A 26 -9.36 0.70 5.23
CA HIS A 26 -8.56 -0.51 5.28
C HIS A 26 -7.47 -0.36 6.34
N ARG A 27 -6.92 -1.45 6.84
CA ARG A 27 -5.81 -1.40 7.80
C ARG A 27 -4.58 -0.73 7.18
N LEU A 28 -3.93 0.12 7.97
CA LEU A 28 -2.77 0.92 7.58
C LEU A 28 -1.58 0.65 8.50
N GLY A 29 -0.38 1.09 8.08
CA GLY A 29 0.83 0.99 8.88
C GLY A 29 1.10 -0.45 9.33
N PRO A 30 1.59 -0.67 10.56
CA PRO A 30 1.92 -2.01 11.04
C PRO A 30 0.70 -2.92 11.19
N PHE A 31 -0.52 -2.37 11.29
CA PHE A 31 -1.75 -3.17 11.36
C PHE A 31 -2.14 -3.79 10.02
N GLY A 32 -1.74 -3.18 8.92
CA GLY A 32 -2.05 -3.63 7.57
C GLY A 32 -0.89 -4.31 6.85
N PHE A 33 0.36 -4.07 7.31
CA PHE A 33 1.56 -4.39 6.52
C PHE A 33 2.75 -4.90 7.33
N ALA A 34 2.58 -5.30 8.59
CA ALA A 34 3.63 -6.00 9.34
C ALA A 34 3.67 -7.47 8.91
N ASP A 35 4.81 -7.90 8.38
CA ASP A 35 4.98 -9.23 7.80
C ASP A 35 5.56 -10.22 8.80
N PHE A 36 4.72 -11.12 9.28
CA PHE A 36 5.09 -12.23 10.16
C PHE A 36 5.08 -13.58 9.45
N SER A 37 4.97 -13.61 8.12
CA SER A 37 4.92 -14.84 7.33
C SER A 37 6.17 -15.72 7.48
N GLY A 38 7.31 -15.11 7.79
CA GLY A 38 8.56 -15.82 8.06
C GLY A 38 8.67 -16.40 9.48
N ILE A 39 7.63 -16.26 10.33
CA ILE A 39 7.61 -16.69 11.72
C ILE A 39 6.57 -17.79 11.92
N SER A 40 5.36 -17.63 11.38
CA SER A 40 4.28 -18.61 11.53
C SER A 40 3.38 -18.63 10.30
N GLU A 41 3.00 -19.84 9.85
CA GLU A 41 2.07 -20.04 8.74
C GLU A 41 0.69 -19.40 9.01
N LYS A 42 0.27 -19.31 10.26
CA LYS A 42 -0.95 -18.59 10.68
C LYS A 42 -0.96 -17.13 10.19
N TYR A 43 0.21 -16.54 10.06
CA TYR A 43 0.42 -15.14 9.66
C TYR A 43 0.93 -14.98 8.23
N LYS A 44 0.76 -16.02 7.37
CA LYS A 44 1.24 -16.05 5.98
C LYS A 44 0.96 -14.75 5.20
N TYR A 45 -0.22 -14.18 5.37
CA TYR A 45 -0.65 -12.98 4.64
C TYR A 45 -0.57 -11.67 5.42
N SER A 46 0.00 -11.70 6.63
CA SER A 46 0.01 -10.53 7.54
C SER A 46 0.63 -9.29 6.92
N GLY A 47 1.63 -9.46 6.06
CA GLY A 47 2.30 -8.35 5.37
C GLY A 47 1.45 -7.63 4.33
N ASN A 48 0.30 -8.20 3.93
CA ASN A 48 -0.56 -7.66 2.88
C ASN A 48 -2.05 -7.58 3.27
N VAL A 49 -2.38 -7.73 4.57
CA VAL A 49 -3.79 -7.72 4.99
C VAL A 49 -4.49 -6.39 4.68
N GLY A 50 -3.77 -5.26 4.65
CA GLY A 50 -4.34 -3.99 4.22
C GLY A 50 -4.78 -3.99 2.75
N MET A 51 -4.09 -4.73 1.87
CA MET A 51 -4.51 -4.92 0.48
C MET A 51 -5.68 -5.89 0.38
N LEU A 52 -5.67 -6.96 1.18
CA LEU A 52 -6.77 -7.92 1.24
C LEU A 52 -8.06 -7.29 1.78
N ASP A 53 -7.97 -6.29 2.68
CA ASP A 53 -9.12 -5.50 3.12
C ASP A 53 -9.77 -4.76 1.93
N ILE A 54 -8.95 -4.18 1.03
CA ILE A 54 -9.44 -3.50 -0.16
C ILE A 54 -10.07 -4.51 -1.14
N VAL A 55 -9.46 -5.67 -1.33
CA VAL A 55 -10.04 -6.75 -2.15
C VAL A 55 -11.37 -7.22 -1.59
N ALA A 56 -11.50 -7.35 -0.26
CA ALA A 56 -12.77 -7.69 0.39
C ALA A 56 -13.84 -6.63 0.14
N ALA A 57 -13.47 -5.34 0.24
CA ALA A 57 -14.38 -4.24 -0.09
C ALA A 57 -14.81 -4.26 -1.56
N LEU A 58 -13.90 -4.54 -2.49
CA LEU A 58 -14.22 -4.65 -3.93
C LEU A 58 -15.16 -5.82 -4.22
N LYS A 59 -15.00 -6.96 -3.53
CA LYS A 59 -15.94 -8.09 -3.62
C LYS A 59 -17.32 -7.70 -3.11
N TRP A 60 -17.38 -7.02 -1.98
CA TRP A 60 -18.65 -6.52 -1.44
C TRP A 60 -19.33 -5.52 -2.39
N ILE A 61 -18.56 -4.60 -3.00
CA ILE A 61 -19.06 -3.66 -4.00
C ILE A 61 -19.63 -4.43 -5.21
N ASN A 62 -18.92 -5.42 -5.72
CA ASN A 62 -19.37 -6.23 -6.85
C ASN A 62 -20.71 -6.92 -6.56
N GLU A 63 -20.88 -7.45 -5.35
CA GLU A 63 -22.09 -8.17 -4.94
C GLU A 63 -23.29 -7.25 -4.62
N ASN A 64 -23.05 -6.00 -4.20
CA ASN A 64 -24.08 -5.18 -3.57
C ASN A 64 -24.37 -3.84 -4.26
N ILE A 65 -23.45 -3.34 -5.11
CA ILE A 65 -23.52 -1.95 -5.59
C ILE A 65 -24.76 -1.65 -6.42
N GLN A 66 -25.35 -2.66 -7.05
CA GLN A 66 -26.60 -2.52 -7.80
C GLN A 66 -27.77 -2.03 -6.93
N ASN A 67 -27.79 -2.40 -5.64
CA ASN A 67 -28.81 -1.95 -4.69
C ASN A 67 -28.73 -0.45 -4.41
N PHE A 68 -27.60 0.18 -4.76
CA PHE A 68 -27.35 1.61 -4.62
C PHE A 68 -27.38 2.35 -5.99
N GLY A 69 -27.80 1.66 -7.05
CA GLY A 69 -27.86 2.21 -8.40
C GLY A 69 -26.54 2.19 -9.19
N GLY A 70 -25.49 1.52 -8.63
CA GLY A 70 -24.21 1.36 -9.30
C GLY A 70 -24.15 0.15 -10.23
N ASP A 71 -23.15 0.14 -11.12
CA ASP A 71 -22.88 -0.96 -12.04
C ASP A 71 -21.63 -1.73 -11.57
N PRO A 72 -21.76 -3.00 -11.16
CA PRO A 72 -20.63 -3.82 -10.72
C PRO A 72 -19.61 -4.09 -11.86
N ASN A 73 -20.01 -3.91 -13.13
CA ASN A 73 -19.13 -4.05 -14.27
C ASN A 73 -18.48 -2.72 -14.72
N ASN A 74 -18.65 -1.65 -13.95
CA ASN A 74 -18.08 -0.35 -14.23
C ASN A 74 -17.46 0.30 -12.98
N VAL A 75 -16.62 -0.45 -12.27
CA VAL A 75 -15.94 -0.02 -11.05
C VAL A 75 -14.62 0.66 -11.38
N THR A 76 -14.47 1.92 -10.97
CA THR A 76 -13.22 2.68 -11.05
C THR A 76 -12.62 2.80 -9.66
N ILE A 77 -11.38 2.38 -9.48
CA ILE A 77 -10.62 2.67 -8.26
C ILE A 77 -9.82 3.96 -8.41
N MET A 78 -9.78 4.78 -7.37
CA MET A 78 -9.03 6.02 -7.36
C MET A 78 -8.29 6.18 -6.03
N GLY A 79 -7.07 6.71 -6.09
CA GLY A 79 -6.29 6.98 -4.90
C GLY A 79 -5.23 8.06 -5.12
N GLN A 80 -4.91 8.81 -4.05
CA GLN A 80 -3.89 9.86 -4.04
C GLN A 80 -2.74 9.46 -3.12
N SER A 81 -1.49 9.80 -3.50
CA SER A 81 -0.27 9.50 -2.73
C SER A 81 -0.16 7.99 -2.47
N GLY A 82 -0.02 7.54 -1.21
CA GLY A 82 -0.07 6.12 -0.85
C GLY A 82 -1.35 5.39 -1.27
N GLY A 83 -2.45 6.11 -1.55
CA GLY A 83 -3.65 5.56 -2.19
C GLY A 83 -3.42 5.29 -3.68
N GLY A 84 -2.73 6.18 -4.39
CA GLY A 84 -2.31 5.97 -5.78
C GLY A 84 -1.39 4.77 -5.92
N ASP A 85 -0.45 4.58 -4.98
CA ASP A 85 0.42 3.40 -4.93
C ASP A 85 -0.37 2.11 -4.78
N LYS A 86 -1.40 2.11 -3.92
CA LYS A 86 -2.29 0.96 -3.76
C LYS A 86 -3.13 0.70 -5.01
N VAL A 87 -3.55 1.76 -5.71
CA VAL A 87 -4.22 1.63 -7.01
C VAL A 87 -3.31 0.93 -8.01
N CYS A 88 -2.04 1.32 -8.14
CA CYS A 88 -1.08 0.65 -9.01
C CYS A 88 -0.88 -0.82 -8.59
N THR A 89 -0.79 -1.09 -7.29
CA THR A 89 -0.70 -2.45 -6.77
C THR A 89 -1.92 -3.29 -7.14
N LEU A 90 -3.14 -2.79 -6.87
CA LEU A 90 -4.41 -3.47 -7.20
C LEU A 90 -4.54 -3.73 -8.71
N ALA A 91 -4.10 -2.80 -9.55
CA ALA A 91 -4.10 -2.99 -11.00
C ALA A 91 -3.13 -4.10 -11.48
N ASN A 92 -2.35 -4.67 -10.57
CA ASN A 92 -1.41 -5.78 -10.85
C ASN A 92 -1.70 -7.05 -10.03
N MET A 93 -2.75 -7.05 -9.21
CA MET A 93 -3.16 -8.22 -8.43
C MET A 93 -4.17 -9.07 -9.21
N SER A 94 -3.98 -10.39 -9.23
CA SER A 94 -4.91 -11.33 -9.87
C SER A 94 -6.30 -11.30 -9.23
N GLU A 95 -6.39 -11.06 -7.93
CA GLU A 95 -7.61 -11.05 -7.13
C GLU A 95 -8.56 -9.91 -7.49
N THR A 96 -8.09 -8.88 -8.18
CA THR A 96 -8.91 -7.74 -8.62
C THR A 96 -9.47 -7.91 -10.03
N LYS A 97 -9.08 -8.97 -10.72
CA LYS A 97 -9.57 -9.27 -12.07
C LYS A 97 -11.08 -9.48 -12.06
N GLY A 98 -11.79 -8.70 -12.88
CA GLY A 98 -13.26 -8.72 -12.91
C GLY A 98 -13.95 -7.93 -11.80
N LEU A 99 -13.19 -7.38 -10.82
CA LEU A 99 -13.71 -6.50 -9.77
C LEU A 99 -13.38 -5.03 -10.06
N VAL A 100 -12.28 -4.77 -10.75
CA VAL A 100 -11.81 -3.43 -11.12
C VAL A 100 -11.82 -3.29 -12.63
N HIS A 101 -12.39 -2.20 -13.15
CA HIS A 101 -12.56 -1.96 -14.57
C HIS A 101 -11.78 -0.74 -15.08
N LYS A 102 -11.43 0.18 -14.19
CA LYS A 102 -10.61 1.37 -14.46
C LYS A 102 -9.85 1.76 -13.21
N ALA A 103 -8.71 2.41 -13.37
CA ALA A 103 -7.89 2.85 -12.28
C ALA A 103 -7.37 4.27 -12.49
N VAL A 104 -7.31 5.07 -11.40
CA VAL A 104 -6.80 6.45 -11.38
C VAL A 104 -5.83 6.59 -10.21
N ALA A 105 -4.56 6.75 -10.52
CA ALA A 105 -3.51 6.98 -9.51
C ALA A 105 -3.05 8.44 -9.58
N LEU A 106 -3.24 9.17 -8.49
CA LEU A 106 -2.91 10.58 -8.36
C LEU A 106 -1.70 10.72 -7.45
N SER A 107 -0.59 11.24 -7.97
CA SER A 107 0.65 11.48 -7.21
C SER A 107 1.11 10.27 -6.39
N GLY A 108 0.97 9.10 -6.98
CA GLY A 108 1.37 7.82 -6.39
C GLY A 108 1.46 6.79 -7.50
N SER A 109 2.68 6.47 -7.95
CA SER A 109 2.93 5.63 -9.12
C SER A 109 4.03 4.61 -8.85
N ASN A 110 3.87 3.82 -7.78
CA ASN A 110 4.79 2.72 -7.51
C ASN A 110 4.79 1.70 -8.65
N THR A 111 5.98 1.28 -9.02
CA THR A 111 6.20 0.23 -10.02
C THR A 111 6.45 -1.13 -9.39
N ARG A 112 6.63 -1.20 -8.07
CA ARG A 112 6.85 -2.44 -7.32
C ARG A 112 6.45 -2.31 -5.84
N ALA A 113 6.22 -3.44 -5.20
CA ALA A 113 6.03 -3.54 -3.75
C ALA A 113 7.38 -3.60 -3.01
N LEU A 114 7.34 -3.54 -1.67
CA LEU A 114 8.53 -3.74 -0.85
C LEU A 114 9.08 -5.16 -1.02
N ASP A 115 10.38 -5.29 -0.85
CA ASP A 115 11.07 -6.58 -0.85
C ASP A 115 10.61 -7.44 0.34
N ASN A 116 10.19 -8.66 0.04
CA ASN A 116 9.67 -9.59 1.04
C ASN A 116 10.72 -10.01 2.08
N SER A 117 12.00 -10.03 1.70
CA SER A 117 13.07 -10.35 2.67
C SER A 117 13.22 -9.26 3.73
N TYR A 118 13.06 -8.00 3.33
CA TYR A 118 13.07 -6.87 4.25
C TYR A 118 11.85 -6.89 5.18
N THR A 119 10.64 -7.10 4.64
CA THR A 119 9.42 -7.07 5.44
C THR A 119 9.37 -8.20 6.47
N ARG A 120 9.84 -9.41 6.11
CA ARG A 120 10.02 -10.52 7.06
C ARG A 120 11.05 -10.23 8.15
N GLN A 121 12.15 -9.57 7.79
CA GLN A 121 13.13 -9.14 8.77
C GLN A 121 12.53 -8.11 9.74
N LEU A 122 11.74 -7.16 9.22
CA LEU A 122 11.02 -6.19 10.05
C LEU A 122 10.06 -6.88 11.04
N GLY A 123 9.32 -7.90 10.62
CA GLY A 123 8.47 -8.69 11.49
C GLY A 123 9.23 -9.30 12.68
N ARG A 124 10.43 -9.85 12.43
CA ARG A 124 11.30 -10.35 13.51
C ARG A 124 11.80 -9.24 14.45
N PHE A 125 12.09 -8.05 13.92
CA PHE A 125 12.46 -6.89 14.74
C PHE A 125 11.30 -6.43 15.64
N ILE A 126 10.06 -6.49 15.14
CA ILE A 126 8.86 -6.17 15.94
C ILE A 126 8.73 -7.14 17.13
N LEU A 127 8.85 -8.47 16.88
CA LEU A 127 8.83 -9.44 17.97
C LEU A 127 9.92 -9.16 19.01
N LYS A 128 11.13 -8.87 18.55
CA LYS A 128 12.26 -8.53 19.42
C LYS A 128 11.99 -7.28 20.28
N GLU A 129 11.42 -6.22 19.68
CA GLU A 129 11.06 -5.02 20.45
C GLU A 129 9.93 -5.27 21.45
N ALA A 130 9.02 -6.21 21.14
CA ALA A 130 7.99 -6.65 22.06
C ALA A 130 8.50 -7.64 23.12
N ASN A 131 9.77 -8.02 23.08
CA ASN A 131 10.39 -9.05 23.94
C ASN A 131 9.64 -10.40 23.89
N LEU A 132 9.21 -10.79 22.69
CA LEU A 132 8.50 -12.05 22.42
C LEU A 132 9.36 -12.99 21.57
N LYS A 133 9.17 -14.29 21.78
CA LYS A 133 9.74 -15.36 20.96
C LYS A 133 8.81 -15.69 19.77
N ASP A 134 9.30 -16.46 18.81
CA ASP A 134 8.55 -16.87 17.62
C ASP A 134 7.26 -17.63 18.00
N ASP A 135 7.29 -18.49 19.01
CA ASP A 135 6.15 -19.25 19.53
C ASP A 135 5.16 -18.43 20.36
N GLU A 136 5.52 -17.20 20.73
CA GLU A 136 4.69 -16.26 21.47
C GLU A 136 4.05 -15.18 20.59
N ILE A 137 4.13 -15.29 19.26
CA ILE A 137 3.66 -14.27 18.30
C ILE A 137 2.21 -13.83 18.53
N ASP A 138 1.35 -14.74 18.96
CA ASP A 138 -0.06 -14.44 19.20
C ASP A 138 -0.27 -13.39 20.31
N ARG A 139 0.69 -13.24 21.23
CA ARG A 139 0.66 -12.22 22.28
C ARG A 139 0.82 -10.79 21.76
N LEU A 140 1.25 -10.60 20.51
CA LEU A 140 1.20 -9.28 19.88
C LEU A 140 -0.23 -8.71 19.83
N GLN A 141 -1.23 -9.57 19.76
CA GLN A 141 -2.65 -9.17 19.74
C GLN A 141 -3.17 -8.72 21.12
N GLU A 142 -2.44 -9.01 22.18
CA GLU A 142 -2.75 -8.60 23.56
C GLU A 142 -2.22 -7.19 23.87
N ILE A 143 -1.27 -6.69 23.04
CA ILE A 143 -0.65 -5.37 23.22
C ILE A 143 -1.65 -4.29 22.78
N PRO A 144 -1.92 -3.27 23.62
CA PRO A 144 -2.77 -2.14 23.25
C PRO A 144 -2.27 -1.48 21.95
N TRP A 145 -3.20 -1.13 21.06
CA TRP A 145 -2.83 -0.65 19.70
C TRP A 145 -1.84 0.54 19.68
N PRO A 146 -1.87 1.54 20.60
CA PRO A 146 -0.90 2.63 20.58
C PRO A 146 0.52 2.14 20.92
N GLU A 147 0.60 1.16 21.82
CA GLU A 147 1.88 0.56 22.21
C GLU A 147 2.44 -0.31 21.09
N TYR A 148 1.62 -1.16 20.48
CA TYR A 148 2.02 -1.96 19.33
C TYR A 148 2.52 -1.07 18.17
N GLN A 149 1.80 0.01 17.87
CA GLN A 149 2.22 0.97 16.85
C GLN A 149 3.61 1.55 17.16
N ARG A 150 3.83 2.00 18.39
CA ARG A 150 5.12 2.55 18.83
C ARG A 150 6.25 1.53 18.71
N LEU A 151 6.01 0.29 19.15
CA LEU A 151 6.99 -0.79 19.05
C LEU A 151 7.35 -1.10 17.58
N ALA A 152 6.35 -1.15 16.70
CA ALA A 152 6.55 -1.46 15.30
C ALA A 152 7.35 -0.37 14.57
N TYR A 153 7.07 0.90 14.81
CA TYR A 153 7.87 1.99 14.23
C TYR A 153 9.29 2.03 14.76
N LYS A 154 9.48 1.81 16.08
CA LYS A 154 10.82 1.68 16.67
C LYS A 154 11.61 0.51 16.09
N ALA A 155 10.95 -0.62 15.81
CA ALA A 155 11.57 -1.75 15.14
C ALA A 155 12.00 -1.39 13.71
N ALA A 156 11.19 -0.61 12.99
CA ALA A 156 11.50 -0.13 11.65
C ALA A 156 12.72 0.81 11.65
N GLU A 157 12.78 1.77 12.56
CA GLU A 157 13.93 2.68 12.75
C GLU A 157 15.22 1.88 12.97
N LYS A 158 15.21 0.93 13.89
CA LYS A 158 16.39 0.09 14.18
C LYS A 158 16.83 -0.75 12.98
N LEU A 159 15.88 -1.29 12.22
CA LEU A 159 16.20 -2.04 11.02
C LEU A 159 16.80 -1.14 9.94
N GLN A 160 16.29 0.08 9.76
CA GLN A 160 16.85 1.07 8.85
C GLN A 160 18.28 1.46 9.26
N GLU A 161 18.53 1.73 10.53
CA GLU A 161 19.88 2.01 11.06
C GLU A 161 20.85 0.85 10.78
N GLN A 162 20.40 -0.40 10.99
CA GLN A 162 21.25 -1.57 10.79
C GLN A 162 21.54 -1.85 9.32
N THR A 163 20.58 -1.60 8.41
CA THR A 163 20.70 -1.96 7.00
C THR A 163 21.13 -0.80 6.11
N GLY A 164 21.06 0.44 6.60
CA GLY A 164 21.21 1.65 5.79
C GLY A 164 20.09 1.87 4.78
N LYS A 165 19.05 1.03 4.77
CA LYS A 165 17.93 1.14 3.83
C LYS A 165 16.89 2.11 4.38
N THR A 166 16.60 3.14 3.61
CA THR A 166 15.49 4.06 3.87
C THR A 166 14.43 3.91 2.79
N PHE A 167 13.17 4.01 3.17
CA PHE A 167 12.05 3.94 2.23
C PHE A 167 11.29 5.25 2.29
N ILE A 168 11.21 5.97 1.19
CA ILE A 168 10.49 7.24 1.04
C ILE A 168 9.02 7.09 1.50
N ARG A 169 8.45 5.91 1.32
CA ARG A 169 7.04 5.59 1.66
C ARG A 169 6.87 4.85 2.99
N GLY A 170 7.95 4.77 3.78
CA GLY A 170 7.96 4.08 5.07
C GLY A 170 8.08 2.55 4.94
N SER A 171 8.30 1.93 6.07
CA SER A 171 8.58 0.49 6.17
C SER A 171 7.33 -0.39 6.14
N PHE A 172 6.13 0.19 6.25
CA PHE A 172 4.85 -0.52 6.28
C PHE A 172 4.02 -0.19 5.04
N ALA A 173 4.30 -0.90 3.97
CA ALA A 173 3.62 -0.77 2.69
C ALA A 173 3.43 -2.18 2.07
N PRO A 174 2.65 -2.31 1.00
CA PRO A 174 2.48 -3.58 0.30
C PRO A 174 3.83 -4.25 0.01
N ASN A 175 3.93 -5.56 0.23
CA ASN A 175 5.16 -6.32 -0.03
C ASN A 175 4.94 -7.42 -1.09
N ALA A 176 5.99 -7.67 -1.87
CA ALA A 176 6.01 -8.66 -2.94
C ALA A 176 6.17 -10.08 -2.36
N ASP A 177 5.10 -10.65 -1.82
CA ASP A 177 5.10 -12.00 -1.24
C ASP A 177 5.07 -13.12 -2.30
N GLY A 178 4.76 -12.78 -3.55
CA GLY A 178 4.67 -13.71 -4.67
C GLY A 178 3.36 -14.48 -4.73
N ASP A 179 2.45 -14.26 -3.79
CA ASP A 179 1.14 -14.92 -3.68
C ASP A 179 0.01 -13.87 -3.82
N VAL A 180 -0.12 -12.97 -2.86
CA VAL A 180 -1.10 -11.86 -2.92
C VAL A 180 -0.64 -10.76 -3.87
N ILE A 181 0.65 -10.41 -3.80
CA ILE A 181 1.25 -9.39 -4.66
C ILE A 181 2.39 -10.03 -5.44
N PRO A 182 2.34 -9.96 -6.79
CA PRO A 182 3.38 -10.51 -7.65
C PRO A 182 4.77 -9.98 -7.28
N ALA A 183 5.77 -10.84 -7.40
CA ALA A 183 7.17 -10.43 -7.30
C ALA A 183 7.60 -9.67 -8.57
N GLY A 184 8.57 -8.76 -8.42
CA GLY A 184 9.10 -7.97 -9.53
C GLY A 184 8.36 -6.67 -9.78
N GLU A 185 8.62 -6.10 -10.96
CA GLU A 185 8.03 -4.84 -11.37
C GLU A 185 6.55 -5.03 -11.80
N TYR A 186 5.70 -4.09 -11.38
CA TYR A 186 4.34 -4.02 -11.88
C TYR A 186 4.38 -3.75 -13.40
N PHE A 187 3.38 -4.18 -14.10
CA PHE A 187 3.23 -3.96 -15.55
C PHE A 187 4.18 -4.75 -16.47
N GLU A 188 5.19 -5.44 -15.96
CA GLU A 188 6.02 -6.34 -16.77
C GLU A 188 5.30 -7.66 -17.08
N ASN A 189 4.66 -8.24 -16.08
CA ASN A 189 3.93 -9.51 -16.26
C ASN A 189 2.47 -9.24 -16.65
N LYS A 190 2.09 -9.59 -17.89
CA LYS A 190 0.75 -9.33 -18.44
C LYS A 190 -0.26 -10.46 -18.18
N GLU A 191 0.20 -11.66 -17.82
CA GLU A 191 -0.67 -12.85 -17.84
C GLU A 191 -1.72 -12.85 -16.71
N ASN A 192 -1.36 -12.36 -15.53
CA ASN A 192 -2.19 -12.47 -14.33
C ASN A 192 -2.83 -11.16 -13.87
N ARG A 193 -2.51 -10.02 -14.46
CA ARG A 193 -3.06 -8.73 -14.08
C ARG A 193 -4.36 -8.39 -14.81
N PRO A 194 -5.22 -7.52 -14.24
CA PRO A 194 -6.31 -6.92 -14.98
C PRO A 194 -5.82 -6.10 -16.19
N ASP A 195 -6.44 -6.29 -17.36
CA ASP A 195 -6.22 -5.43 -18.52
C ASP A 195 -7.25 -4.30 -18.50
N ILE A 196 -6.92 -3.23 -17.79
CA ILE A 196 -7.81 -2.10 -17.51
C ILE A 196 -7.15 -0.78 -17.89
N PRO A 197 -7.92 0.24 -18.32
CA PRO A 197 -7.42 1.60 -18.45
C PRO A 197 -6.87 2.14 -17.14
N LEU A 198 -5.66 2.70 -17.18
CA LEU A 198 -4.98 3.31 -16.05
C LEU A 198 -4.64 4.76 -16.38
N LEU A 199 -5.18 5.71 -15.60
CA LEU A 199 -4.79 7.11 -15.63
C LEU A 199 -3.77 7.37 -14.51
N LEU A 200 -2.58 7.80 -14.90
CA LEU A 200 -1.55 8.30 -13.99
C LEU A 200 -1.52 9.83 -14.07
N CYS A 201 -1.60 10.48 -12.93
CA CYS A 201 -1.53 11.93 -12.83
C CYS A 201 -0.55 12.32 -11.73
N SER A 202 0.30 13.30 -12.01
CA SER A 202 1.22 13.89 -11.04
C SER A 202 1.23 15.40 -11.19
N THR A 203 1.63 16.11 -10.14
CA THR A 203 1.90 17.54 -10.23
C THR A 203 3.29 17.76 -10.84
N PHE A 204 3.55 18.96 -11.36
CA PHE A 204 4.85 19.28 -11.97
C PHE A 204 6.01 19.23 -10.94
N HIS A 205 5.73 19.62 -9.70
CA HIS A 205 6.66 19.59 -8.58
C HIS A 205 6.06 18.75 -7.45
N GLU A 206 6.13 17.41 -7.57
CA GLU A 206 5.58 16.45 -6.58
C GLU A 206 6.27 16.55 -5.23
N TRP A 207 7.57 16.52 -5.26
CA TRP A 207 8.44 16.64 -4.11
C TRP A 207 9.46 17.71 -4.42
N ASN A 208 9.51 18.76 -3.59
CA ASN A 208 10.55 19.76 -3.73
C ASN A 208 11.71 19.44 -2.77
N PRO A 209 12.76 18.75 -3.24
CA PRO A 209 13.91 18.43 -2.41
C PRO A 209 14.71 19.69 -2.00
N ASN A 210 14.56 20.80 -2.72
CA ASN A 210 15.34 22.00 -2.47
C ASN A 210 15.11 22.62 -1.10
N ARG A 211 13.97 22.31 -0.46
CA ARG A 211 13.68 22.77 0.89
C ARG A 211 14.56 22.08 1.93
N ASP A 212 14.76 20.77 1.78
CA ASP A 212 15.46 19.92 2.74
C ASP A 212 16.85 19.47 2.22
N SER A 213 17.11 19.70 0.93
CA SER A 213 18.35 19.31 0.23
C SER A 213 18.72 20.35 -0.84
N PRO A 214 19.09 21.57 -0.44
CA PRO A 214 19.38 22.66 -1.38
C PRO A 214 20.55 22.35 -2.33
N GLU A 215 21.41 21.39 -2.02
CA GLU A 215 22.49 20.90 -2.88
C GLU A 215 21.97 20.27 -4.15
N LEU A 216 20.71 19.81 -4.20
CA LEU A 216 20.10 19.20 -5.37
C LEU A 216 19.59 20.23 -6.39
N GLU A 217 19.58 21.50 -6.05
CA GLU A 217 19.09 22.57 -6.94
C GLU A 217 19.91 22.68 -8.23
N ASN A 218 21.23 22.42 -8.14
CA ASN A 218 22.18 22.49 -9.26
C ASN A 218 22.79 21.15 -9.61
N ILE A 219 22.14 20.04 -9.27
CA ILE A 219 22.64 18.69 -9.54
C ILE A 219 22.76 18.44 -11.05
N SER A 220 23.87 17.89 -11.49
CA SER A 220 24.08 17.48 -12.88
C SER A 220 23.35 16.18 -13.22
N LEU A 221 23.11 15.93 -14.52
CA LEU A 221 22.47 14.68 -14.96
C LEU A 221 23.25 13.44 -14.52
N ASN A 222 24.59 13.48 -14.53
CA ASN A 222 25.42 12.36 -14.10
C ASN A 222 25.23 12.08 -12.60
N GLU A 223 25.20 13.12 -11.78
CA GLU A 223 24.94 12.98 -10.34
C GLU A 223 23.52 12.48 -10.05
N VAL A 224 22.54 12.81 -10.91
CA VAL A 224 21.18 12.22 -10.82
C VAL A 224 21.24 10.72 -11.10
N ILE A 225 21.94 10.31 -12.16
CA ILE A 225 22.09 8.89 -12.52
C ILE A 225 22.76 8.13 -11.39
N ASP A 226 23.86 8.62 -10.86
CA ASP A 226 24.60 8.00 -9.75
C ASP A 226 23.77 7.85 -8.45
N LYS A 227 22.77 8.72 -8.26
CA LYS A 227 21.86 8.65 -7.11
C LYS A 227 20.66 7.70 -7.31
N LEU A 228 20.39 7.30 -8.55
CA LEU A 228 19.31 6.40 -8.92
C LEU A 228 19.74 4.93 -9.01
N GLU A 229 21.04 4.65 -9.15
CA GLU A 229 21.64 3.33 -9.09
C GLU A 229 21.87 2.86 -7.65
#